data_103b4a0d6d357bdddebc595b38778df7
#
_entry.id   103b4a0d6d357bdddebc595b38778df7
#
_cell.length_a   1.000
_cell.length_b   1.000
_cell.length_c   1.000
_cell.angle_alpha   90.00
_cell.angle_beta   90.00
_cell.angle_gamma   90.00
#
_symmetry.space_group_name_H-M   'P 1'
#
loop_
_entity.id
_entity.type
_entity.pdbx_description
1 polymer ?
#
loop_
_entity_poly.entity_id
_entity_poly.type
_entity_poly.pdbx_seq_one_letter_code
_entity_poly.pdbx_strand_id
1 'polypeptide(L)'
;RQGLFLGTVLLIEIQDLNKHFGGFHAVDGVSLTIEQGSITGLIGPNGAGKTTLFNAIAGLYKPTHGKVLLGGEDITGLAPHQLFHKGVMRTFQIAHEFASMSCRENLMMVPSNQFGETLWNTWFGRKRIADLERALTAKADEVLEFLTISHLSDEKAGQVSGGQKKLLELGRTMMV
;
A
#
# COMPACT_ATOMS: atom_id res chain seq x y z
N ARG A 1 -39.32 14.40 -8.14
CA ARG A 1 -37.99 14.71 -7.52
C ARG A 1 -37.53 13.44 -6.83
N GLN A 2 -36.85 12.58 -7.57
CA GLN A 2 -36.17 11.41 -7.00
C GLN A 2 -34.84 11.93 -6.45
N GLY A 3 -34.70 11.92 -5.12
CA GLY A 3 -33.43 12.18 -4.45
C GLY A 3 -32.45 11.06 -4.82
N LEU A 4 -31.38 11.42 -5.49
CA LEU A 4 -30.23 10.54 -5.72
C LEU A 4 -29.58 10.34 -4.36
N PHE A 5 -29.88 9.23 -3.69
CA PHE A 5 -29.01 8.73 -2.61
C PHE A 5 -27.71 8.31 -3.28
N LEU A 6 -26.73 9.21 -3.27
CA LEU A 6 -25.34 8.85 -3.47
C LEU A 6 -24.94 7.95 -2.29
N GLY A 7 -25.16 6.64 -2.47
CA GLY A 7 -24.71 5.66 -1.50
C GLY A 7 -23.20 5.81 -1.33
N THR A 8 -22.76 6.09 -0.11
CA THR A 8 -21.33 6.08 0.25
C THR A 8 -20.73 4.74 -0.18
N VAL A 9 -19.76 4.78 -1.10
CA VAL A 9 -19.08 3.56 -1.54
C VAL A 9 -18.10 3.17 -0.43
N LEU A 10 -18.35 2.03 0.22
CA LEU A 10 -17.43 1.48 1.21
C LEU A 10 -16.22 0.88 0.50
N LEU A 11 -15.03 1.31 0.89
CA LEU A 11 -13.78 0.77 0.37
C LEU A 11 -13.37 -0.47 1.15
N ILE A 12 -13.30 -0.35 2.49
CA ILE A 12 -12.98 -1.47 3.38
C ILE A 12 -14.09 -1.60 4.41
N GLU A 13 -14.55 -2.81 4.61
CA GLU A 13 -15.49 -3.18 5.66
C GLU A 13 -14.90 -4.30 6.50
N ILE A 14 -14.83 -4.09 7.79
CA ILE A 14 -14.38 -5.06 8.78
C ILE A 14 -15.58 -5.48 9.61
N GLN A 15 -15.82 -6.79 9.65
CA GLN A 15 -16.96 -7.38 10.32
C GLN A 15 -16.48 -8.34 11.41
N ASP A 16 -16.74 -8.00 12.67
CA ASP A 16 -16.47 -8.83 13.86
C ASP A 16 -15.05 -9.45 13.86
N LEU A 17 -14.04 -8.64 13.52
CA LEU A 17 -12.67 -9.14 13.39
C LEU A 17 -12.07 -9.46 14.75
N ASN A 18 -11.56 -10.68 14.85
CA ASN A 18 -10.92 -11.20 16.04
C ASN A 18 -9.53 -11.73 15.69
N LYS A 19 -8.54 -11.44 16.54
CA LYS A 19 -7.21 -12.05 16.45
C LYS A 19 -6.69 -12.44 17.82
N HIS A 20 -6.53 -13.75 18.00
CA HIS A 20 -6.00 -14.34 19.21
C HIS A 20 -4.60 -14.92 18.97
N PHE A 21 -3.74 -14.79 19.97
CA PHE A 21 -2.42 -15.45 20.05
C PHE A 21 -2.41 -16.32 21.31
N GLY A 22 -2.70 -17.62 21.13
CA GLY A 22 -2.96 -18.50 22.26
C GLY A 22 -4.14 -18.01 23.09
N GLY A 23 -3.94 -17.77 24.36
CA GLY A 23 -4.99 -17.22 25.27
C GLY A 23 -5.10 -15.69 25.25
N PHE A 24 -4.26 -14.98 24.49
CA PHE A 24 -4.29 -13.52 24.45
C PHE A 24 -5.13 -13.01 23.28
N HIS A 25 -6.18 -12.23 23.58
CA HIS A 25 -7.06 -11.60 22.60
C HIS A 25 -6.46 -10.23 22.23
N ALA A 26 -5.75 -10.17 21.12
CA ALA A 26 -5.09 -8.95 20.67
C ALA A 26 -6.03 -8.01 19.91
N VAL A 27 -7.05 -8.57 19.25
CA VAL A 27 -8.18 -7.86 18.66
C VAL A 27 -9.43 -8.67 18.99
N ASP A 28 -10.47 -8.03 19.47
CA ASP A 28 -11.67 -8.67 19.96
C ASP A 28 -12.93 -7.96 19.44
N GLY A 29 -13.61 -8.58 18.46
CA GLY A 29 -14.89 -8.15 17.92
C GLY A 29 -14.89 -6.79 17.22
N VAL A 30 -13.81 -6.40 16.52
CA VAL A 30 -13.72 -5.09 15.87
C VAL A 30 -14.52 -5.06 14.58
N SER A 31 -15.46 -4.10 14.50
CA SER A 31 -16.18 -3.78 13.26
C SER A 31 -16.01 -2.31 12.94
N LEU A 32 -15.62 -2.00 11.69
CA LEU A 32 -15.49 -0.63 11.20
C LEU A 32 -15.58 -0.59 9.67
N THR A 33 -15.85 0.59 9.14
CA THR A 33 -15.91 0.84 7.71
C THR A 33 -14.98 2.00 7.32
N ILE A 34 -14.40 1.91 6.13
CA ILE A 34 -13.60 2.98 5.52
C ILE A 34 -14.24 3.30 4.18
N GLU A 35 -14.59 4.56 3.99
CA GLU A 35 -15.20 5.06 2.76
C GLU A 35 -14.15 5.30 1.68
N GLN A 36 -14.52 5.10 0.43
CA GLN A 36 -13.65 5.39 -0.70
C GLN A 36 -13.32 6.89 -0.74
N GLY A 37 -12.05 7.23 -0.95
CA GLY A 37 -11.57 8.61 -1.01
C GLY A 37 -11.44 9.30 0.34
N SER A 38 -11.66 8.58 1.47
CA SER A 38 -11.50 9.13 2.82
C SER A 38 -10.13 8.81 3.42
N ILE A 39 -9.73 9.63 4.40
CA ILE A 39 -8.59 9.35 5.28
C ILE A 39 -9.15 9.02 6.66
N THR A 40 -8.97 7.79 7.10
CA THR A 40 -9.49 7.32 8.39
C THR A 40 -8.36 7.13 9.39
N GLY A 41 -8.46 7.76 10.56
CA GLY A 41 -7.51 7.63 11.67
C GLY A 41 -7.96 6.59 12.69
N LEU A 42 -7.10 5.61 13.01
CA LEU A 42 -7.30 4.66 14.10
C LEU A 42 -6.50 5.12 15.34
N ILE A 43 -7.20 5.56 16.38
CA ILE A 43 -6.61 6.15 17.57
C ILE A 43 -6.87 5.22 18.77
N GLY A 44 -5.91 5.17 19.69
CA GLY A 44 -6.03 4.40 20.93
C GLY A 44 -4.69 4.27 21.66
N PRO A 45 -4.69 3.82 22.92
CA PRO A 45 -3.47 3.66 23.72
C PRO A 45 -2.53 2.60 23.15
N ASN A 46 -1.29 2.57 23.66
CA ASN A 46 -0.36 1.48 23.34
C ASN A 46 -0.91 0.15 23.89
N GLY A 47 -0.77 -0.91 23.11
CA GLY A 47 -1.34 -2.21 23.45
C GLY A 47 -2.81 -2.41 23.04
N ALA A 48 -3.53 -1.40 22.53
CA ALA A 48 -4.94 -1.53 22.13
C ALA A 48 -5.17 -2.36 20.85
N GLY A 49 -4.19 -3.11 20.35
CA GLY A 49 -4.35 -3.98 19.20
C GLY A 49 -4.29 -3.30 17.82
N LYS A 50 -4.05 -1.98 17.73
CA LYS A 50 -4.02 -1.23 16.47
C LYS A 50 -3.11 -1.86 15.40
N THR A 51 -1.87 -2.15 15.76
CA THR A 51 -0.90 -2.78 14.86
C THR A 51 -1.34 -4.18 14.47
N THR A 52 -1.96 -4.94 15.37
CA THR A 52 -2.50 -6.27 15.08
C THR A 52 -3.65 -6.21 14.09
N LEU A 53 -4.54 -5.22 14.24
CA LEU A 53 -5.63 -4.97 13.31
C LEU A 53 -5.10 -4.63 11.91
N PHE A 54 -4.14 -3.68 11.81
CA PHE A 54 -3.49 -3.38 10.52
C PHE A 54 -2.78 -4.59 9.92
N ASN A 55 -2.12 -5.41 10.74
CA ASN A 55 -1.48 -6.65 10.27
C ASN A 55 -2.50 -7.66 9.74
N ALA A 56 -3.68 -7.73 10.35
CA ALA A 56 -4.74 -8.64 9.90
C ALA A 56 -5.35 -8.16 8.56
N ILE A 57 -5.58 -6.85 8.41
CA ILE A 57 -6.08 -6.25 7.16
C ILE A 57 -5.05 -6.42 6.03
N ALA A 58 -3.76 -6.22 6.33
CA ALA A 58 -2.67 -6.32 5.36
C ALA A 58 -2.20 -7.77 5.10
N GLY A 59 -2.90 -8.78 5.61
CA GLY A 59 -2.62 -10.20 5.35
C GLY A 59 -1.38 -10.76 6.04
N LEU A 60 -0.74 -10.02 6.96
CA LEU A 60 0.40 -10.52 7.76
C LEU A 60 -0.05 -11.50 8.85
N TYR A 61 -1.26 -11.30 9.37
CA TYR A 61 -1.89 -12.22 10.31
C TYR A 61 -3.25 -12.66 9.78
N LYS A 62 -3.47 -13.96 9.71
CA LYS A 62 -4.81 -14.47 9.43
C LYS A 62 -5.70 -14.20 10.65
N PRO A 63 -6.88 -13.57 10.50
CA PRO A 63 -7.86 -13.43 11.57
C PRO A 63 -8.25 -14.77 12.17
N THR A 64 -8.61 -14.78 13.46
CA THR A 64 -9.17 -15.96 14.12
C THR A 64 -10.64 -16.13 13.75
N HIS A 65 -11.37 -15.01 13.73
CA HIS A 65 -12.78 -14.90 13.30
C HIS A 65 -13.00 -13.56 12.62
N GLY A 66 -14.18 -13.42 12.00
CA GLY A 66 -14.60 -12.19 11.33
C GLY A 66 -14.13 -12.12 9.87
N LYS A 67 -14.44 -11.00 9.22
CA LYS A 67 -14.19 -10.78 7.79
C LYS A 67 -13.60 -9.41 7.53
N VAL A 68 -12.85 -9.33 6.45
CA VAL A 68 -12.38 -8.08 5.84
C VAL A 68 -12.85 -8.09 4.39
N LEU A 69 -13.62 -7.08 4.01
CA LEU A 69 -14.12 -6.91 2.65
C LEU A 69 -13.46 -5.68 2.01
N LEU A 70 -13.09 -5.78 0.74
CA LEU A 70 -12.60 -4.69 -0.09
C LEU A 70 -13.56 -4.50 -1.26
N GLY A 71 -14.25 -3.35 -1.31
CA GLY A 71 -15.27 -3.12 -2.33
C GLY A 71 -16.36 -4.20 -2.37
N GLY A 72 -16.66 -4.82 -1.23
CA GLY A 72 -17.61 -5.94 -1.12
C GLY A 72 -17.00 -7.33 -1.39
N GLU A 73 -15.76 -7.43 -1.87
CA GLU A 73 -15.06 -8.69 -2.07
C GLU A 73 -14.39 -9.16 -0.77
N ASP A 74 -14.55 -10.43 -0.40
CA ASP A 74 -13.90 -11.00 0.79
C ASP A 74 -12.40 -11.21 0.54
N ILE A 75 -11.58 -10.46 1.27
CA ILE A 75 -10.12 -10.52 1.23
C ILE A 75 -9.52 -11.12 2.51
N THR A 76 -10.33 -11.73 3.36
CA THR A 76 -9.94 -12.23 4.67
C THR A 76 -8.82 -13.26 4.58
N GLY A 77 -7.68 -12.95 5.18
CA GLY A 77 -6.54 -13.86 5.24
C GLY A 77 -5.81 -14.10 3.91
N LEU A 78 -6.08 -13.29 2.89
CA LEU A 78 -5.24 -13.27 1.69
C LEU A 78 -3.81 -12.87 2.03
N ALA A 79 -2.84 -13.43 1.31
CA ALA A 79 -1.44 -13.10 1.50
C ALA A 79 -1.13 -11.66 1.02
N PRO A 80 -0.10 -10.99 1.58
CA PRO A 80 0.22 -9.59 1.23
C PRO A 80 0.43 -9.35 -0.27
N HIS A 81 1.04 -10.29 -1.01
CA HIS A 81 1.23 -10.15 -2.45
C HIS A 81 -0.10 -10.19 -3.23
N GLN A 82 -1.10 -10.95 -2.77
CA GLN A 82 -2.44 -10.98 -3.38
C GLN A 82 -3.19 -9.67 -3.11
N LEU A 83 -3.06 -9.14 -1.89
CA LEU A 83 -3.62 -7.84 -1.50
C LEU A 83 -3.00 -6.69 -2.27
N PHE A 84 -1.69 -6.74 -2.52
CA PHE A 84 -0.98 -5.77 -3.35
C PHE A 84 -1.60 -5.67 -4.76
N HIS A 85 -1.88 -6.79 -5.42
CA HIS A 85 -2.55 -6.80 -6.73
C HIS A 85 -3.99 -6.28 -6.70
N LYS A 86 -4.59 -6.17 -5.52
CA LYS A 86 -5.92 -5.56 -5.31
C LYS A 86 -5.83 -4.08 -4.88
N GLY A 87 -4.64 -3.49 -4.89
CA GLY A 87 -4.41 -2.09 -4.51
C GLY A 87 -4.31 -1.86 -2.99
N VAL A 88 -4.21 -2.91 -2.17
CA VAL A 88 -3.99 -2.78 -0.72
C VAL A 88 -2.51 -2.85 -0.43
N MET A 89 -1.94 -1.72 -0.05
CA MET A 89 -0.54 -1.61 0.34
C MET A 89 -0.40 -1.12 1.77
N ARG A 90 0.61 -1.61 2.48
CA ARG A 90 0.93 -1.20 3.83
C ARG A 90 2.33 -0.60 3.89
N THR A 91 2.45 0.56 4.53
CA THR A 91 3.73 1.13 4.94
C THR A 91 4.14 0.60 6.32
N PHE A 92 5.43 0.65 6.62
CA PHE A 92 5.98 0.22 7.90
C PHE A 92 6.46 1.43 8.70
N GLN A 93 6.58 1.25 10.02
CA GLN A 93 7.06 2.30 10.91
C GLN A 93 8.53 2.69 10.61
N ILE A 94 9.33 1.72 10.18
CA ILE A 94 10.70 1.93 9.70
C ILE A 94 10.66 1.85 8.19
N ALA A 95 11.11 2.91 7.52
CA ALA A 95 11.17 2.95 6.06
C ALA A 95 12.16 1.87 5.55
N HIS A 96 11.71 1.08 4.59
CA HIS A 96 12.52 0.03 3.94
C HIS A 96 12.82 0.45 2.50
N GLU A 97 13.64 1.49 2.38
CA GLU A 97 14.14 1.92 1.08
C GLU A 97 15.27 1.01 0.57
N PHE A 98 15.41 0.92 -0.73
CA PHE A 98 16.60 0.36 -1.37
C PHE A 98 17.71 1.40 -1.32
N ALA A 99 18.55 1.34 -0.28
CA ALA A 99 19.51 2.37 0.09
C ALA A 99 20.54 2.69 -1.01
N SER A 100 20.89 1.72 -1.86
CA SER A 100 21.84 1.86 -2.96
C SER A 100 21.24 2.48 -4.23
N MET A 101 19.92 2.51 -4.35
CA MET A 101 19.16 3.05 -5.49
C MET A 101 18.84 4.53 -5.25
N SER A 102 18.61 5.29 -6.32
CA SER A 102 18.13 6.67 -6.21
C SER A 102 16.69 6.72 -5.70
N CYS A 103 16.22 7.90 -5.27
CA CYS A 103 14.85 8.08 -4.85
C CYS A 103 13.88 7.78 -5.99
N ARG A 104 14.18 8.21 -7.23
CA ARG A 104 13.38 7.89 -8.41
C ARG A 104 13.32 6.39 -8.67
N GLU A 105 14.45 5.70 -8.66
CA GLU A 105 14.49 4.24 -8.87
C GLU A 105 13.70 3.49 -7.81
N ASN A 106 13.74 3.93 -6.55
CA ASN A 106 12.93 3.37 -5.47
C ASN A 106 11.41 3.43 -5.77
N LEU A 107 10.94 4.50 -6.41
CA LEU A 107 9.54 4.63 -6.83
C LEU A 107 9.24 3.73 -8.02
N MET A 108 10.13 3.69 -9.01
CA MET A 108 9.94 2.92 -10.24
C MET A 108 9.91 1.40 -10.01
N MET A 109 10.45 0.91 -8.88
CA MET A 109 10.45 -0.52 -8.53
C MET A 109 9.07 -1.04 -8.05
N VAL A 110 8.12 -0.16 -7.74
CA VAL A 110 6.87 -0.56 -7.08
C VAL A 110 5.82 -1.14 -8.03
N PRO A 111 5.56 -0.56 -9.22
CA PRO A 111 4.48 -1.02 -10.08
C PRO A 111 4.62 -2.49 -10.44
N SER A 112 3.53 -3.25 -10.25
CA SER A 112 3.41 -4.64 -10.69
C SER A 112 3.26 -4.73 -12.21
N ASN A 113 3.50 -5.92 -12.77
CA ASN A 113 3.34 -6.21 -14.20
C ASN A 113 4.30 -5.45 -15.13
N GLN A 114 5.54 -5.25 -14.72
CA GLN A 114 6.55 -4.70 -15.62
C GLN A 114 6.79 -5.69 -16.77
N PHE A 115 6.53 -5.23 -18.00
CA PHE A 115 6.57 -6.06 -19.22
C PHE A 115 7.92 -6.76 -19.47
N GLY A 116 8.99 -6.25 -18.84
CA GLY A 116 10.35 -6.79 -18.91
C GLY A 116 10.62 -8.03 -18.06
N GLU A 117 9.70 -8.44 -17.17
CA GLU A 117 9.91 -9.60 -16.28
C GLU A 117 9.95 -10.95 -17.01
N THR A 118 9.49 -11.01 -18.27
CA THR A 118 9.51 -12.22 -19.08
C THR A 118 10.63 -12.17 -20.11
N LEU A 119 11.51 -13.17 -20.16
CA LEU A 119 12.67 -13.24 -21.06
C LEU A 119 12.33 -12.99 -22.55
N TRP A 120 11.19 -13.50 -23.02
CA TRP A 120 10.70 -13.28 -24.39
C TRP A 120 10.37 -11.81 -24.67
N ASN A 121 9.78 -11.11 -23.71
CA ASN A 121 9.43 -9.70 -23.85
C ASN A 121 10.68 -8.81 -23.87
N THR A 122 11.72 -9.18 -23.14
CA THR A 122 12.99 -8.46 -23.09
C THR A 122 13.70 -8.52 -24.45
N TRP A 123 13.59 -9.63 -25.17
CA TRP A 123 14.27 -9.81 -26.46
C TRP A 123 13.55 -9.10 -27.62
N PHE A 124 12.22 -9.17 -27.67
CA PHE A 124 11.41 -8.65 -28.79
C PHE A 124 10.70 -7.32 -28.50
N GLY A 125 10.67 -6.85 -27.26
CA GLY A 125 9.86 -5.72 -26.81
C GLY A 125 10.62 -4.43 -26.48
N ARG A 126 11.86 -4.23 -26.95
CA ARG A 126 12.72 -3.09 -26.55
C ARG A 126 12.05 -1.71 -26.64
N LYS A 127 11.29 -1.43 -27.70
CA LYS A 127 10.58 -0.16 -27.84
C LYS A 127 9.49 0.00 -26.77
N ARG A 128 8.72 -1.06 -26.53
CA ARG A 128 7.64 -1.07 -25.52
C ARG A 128 8.18 -0.95 -24.10
N ILE A 129 9.32 -1.58 -23.82
CA ILE A 129 10.02 -1.46 -22.53
C ILE A 129 10.46 -0.01 -22.32
N ALA A 130 11.11 0.62 -23.33
CA ALA A 130 11.53 2.02 -23.25
C ALA A 130 10.36 3.00 -23.09
N ASP A 131 9.20 2.72 -23.68
CA ASP A 131 7.99 3.52 -23.53
C ASP A 131 7.42 3.39 -22.12
N LEU A 132 7.40 2.17 -21.56
CA LEU A 132 6.99 1.91 -20.18
C LEU A 132 7.93 2.57 -19.16
N GLU A 133 9.24 2.44 -19.34
CA GLU A 133 10.22 3.09 -18.47
C GLU A 133 10.07 4.61 -18.47
N ARG A 134 9.82 5.21 -19.63
CA ARG A 134 9.54 6.66 -19.72
C ARG A 134 8.26 7.04 -18.98
N ALA A 135 7.20 6.24 -19.11
CA ALA A 135 5.94 6.48 -18.39
C ALA A 135 6.10 6.33 -16.87
N LEU A 136 6.86 5.31 -16.43
CA LEU A 136 7.16 5.11 -15.01
C LEU A 136 8.03 6.23 -14.44
N THR A 137 9.04 6.68 -15.20
CA THR A 137 9.87 7.81 -14.83
C THR A 137 9.03 9.08 -14.67
N ALA A 138 8.16 9.38 -15.62
CA ALA A 138 7.28 10.55 -15.55
C ALA A 138 6.35 10.49 -14.33
N LYS A 139 5.73 9.33 -14.06
CA LYS A 139 4.90 9.14 -12.86
C LYS A 139 5.71 9.28 -11.58
N ALA A 140 6.93 8.75 -11.52
CA ALA A 140 7.81 8.89 -10.37
C ALA A 140 8.19 10.36 -10.13
N ASP A 141 8.49 11.11 -11.18
CA ASP A 141 8.81 12.54 -11.07
C ASP A 141 7.60 13.36 -10.61
N GLU A 142 6.38 13.07 -11.09
CA GLU A 142 5.14 13.68 -10.59
C GLU A 142 4.93 13.40 -9.09
N VAL A 143 5.18 12.18 -8.64
CA VAL A 143 5.07 11.81 -7.21
C VAL A 143 6.13 12.53 -6.37
N LEU A 144 7.37 12.63 -6.85
CA LEU A 144 8.43 13.37 -6.16
C LEU A 144 8.10 14.87 -6.07
N GLU A 145 7.50 15.43 -7.11
CA GLU A 145 7.04 16.83 -7.13
C GLU A 145 5.89 17.04 -6.13
N PHE A 146 4.89 16.18 -6.15
CA PHE A 146 3.78 16.22 -5.19
C PHE A 146 4.27 16.19 -3.74
N LEU A 147 5.30 15.38 -3.46
CA LEU A 147 5.92 15.24 -2.14
C LEU A 147 6.95 16.34 -1.83
N THR A 148 7.19 17.27 -2.76
CA THR A 148 8.17 18.37 -2.62
C THR A 148 9.62 17.91 -2.41
N ILE A 149 9.98 16.74 -2.93
CA ILE A 149 11.32 16.14 -2.86
C ILE A 149 11.96 15.89 -4.23
N SER A 150 11.53 16.59 -5.29
CA SER A 150 12.10 16.46 -6.64
C SER A 150 13.60 16.68 -6.70
N HIS A 151 14.12 17.57 -5.84
CA HIS A 151 15.56 17.86 -5.72
C HIS A 151 16.39 16.66 -5.27
N LEU A 152 15.75 15.59 -4.76
CA LEU A 152 16.39 14.35 -4.30
C LEU A 152 16.25 13.21 -5.32
N SER A 153 15.66 13.46 -6.50
CA SER A 153 15.32 12.42 -7.47
C SER A 153 16.47 11.48 -7.78
N ASP A 154 17.65 12.02 -7.96
CA ASP A 154 18.88 11.28 -8.31
C ASP A 154 19.78 10.96 -7.11
N GLU A 155 19.42 11.43 -5.91
CA GLU A 155 20.14 11.13 -4.67
C GLU A 155 19.84 9.69 -4.22
N LYS A 156 20.86 9.04 -3.64
CA LYS A 156 20.69 7.69 -3.08
C LYS A 156 19.75 7.73 -1.88
N ALA A 157 18.73 6.87 -1.88
CA ALA A 157 17.75 6.81 -0.80
C ALA A 157 18.36 6.53 0.59
N GLY A 158 19.52 5.85 0.63
CA GLY A 158 20.24 5.65 1.89
C GLY A 158 20.79 6.93 2.52
N GLN A 159 21.02 7.99 1.73
CA GLN A 159 21.65 9.25 2.17
C GLN A 159 20.67 10.34 2.55
N VAL A 160 19.37 10.18 2.23
CA VAL A 160 18.35 11.17 2.58
C VAL A 160 17.96 11.09 4.06
N SER A 161 17.42 12.17 4.60
CA SER A 161 17.01 12.25 6.00
C SER A 161 15.88 11.29 6.34
N GLY A 162 15.69 10.96 7.63
CA GLY A 162 14.62 10.06 8.07
C GLY A 162 13.21 10.55 7.71
N GLY A 163 12.97 11.86 7.69
CA GLY A 163 11.71 12.45 7.23
C GLY A 163 11.51 12.26 5.73
N GLN A 164 12.56 12.48 4.93
CA GLN A 164 12.52 12.27 3.48
C GLN A 164 12.33 10.80 3.10
N LYS A 165 12.92 9.87 3.88
CA LYS A 165 12.67 8.43 3.72
C LYS A 165 11.20 8.07 3.92
N LYS A 166 10.52 8.68 4.89
CA LYS A 166 9.07 8.48 5.11
C LYS A 166 8.24 9.05 3.97
N LEU A 167 8.63 10.20 3.40
CA LEU A 167 7.99 10.74 2.20
C LEU A 167 8.20 9.82 1.00
N LEU A 168 9.40 9.27 0.83
CA LEU A 168 9.69 8.31 -0.24
C LEU A 168 8.85 7.02 -0.07
N GLU A 169 8.68 6.52 1.15
CA GLU A 169 7.81 5.38 1.44
C GLU A 169 6.33 5.68 1.10
N LEU A 170 5.85 6.88 1.45
CA LEU A 170 4.53 7.33 1.03
C LEU A 170 4.43 7.39 -0.50
N GLY A 171 5.44 7.95 -1.18
CA GLY A 171 5.51 8.00 -2.64
C GLY A 171 5.41 6.62 -3.27
N ARG A 172 6.03 5.60 -2.68
CA ARG A 172 5.90 4.22 -3.14
C ARG A 172 4.46 3.72 -3.12
N THR A 173 3.64 4.12 -2.15
CA THR A 173 2.21 3.75 -2.14
C THR A 173 1.41 4.44 -3.24
N MET A 174 1.86 5.60 -3.71
CA MET A 174 1.21 6.36 -4.79
C MET A 174 1.55 5.82 -6.20
N MET A 175 2.54 4.93 -6.30
CA MET A 175 2.94 4.30 -7.56
C MET A 175 2.10 3.06 -7.91
N VAL A 176 1.28 2.55 -6.99
CA VAL A 176 0.41 1.35 -7.14
C VAL A 176 -0.83 1.62 -8.00
#